data_24d54e64bad77a4f7cf12a1b46a23417
#
_entry.id   24d54e64bad77a4f7cf12a1b46a23417
#
_cell.length_a   1.000
_cell.length_b   1.000
_cell.length_c   1.000
_cell.angle_alpha   90.00
_cell.angle_beta   90.00
_cell.angle_gamma   90.00
#
_symmetry.space_group_name_H-M   'P 1'
#
loop_
_entity.id
_entity.type
_entity.pdbx_description
1 polymer ?
#
loop_
_entity_poly.entity_id
_entity_poly.type
_entity_poly.pdbx_seq_one_letter_code
_entity_poly.pdbx_strand_id
1 'polypeptide(L)'
;MSENQNLILNRKDTGRYLMKIKLYSAPVISLKENAIIDSVLLKMQLNNIRTVLITSEKKPRGIVTETDIVKFLEDDKTNRALDEIPVTEIMKEKVISITDEQQDHLNQCSQRMEIFKIGSIIITDEDGVARGITTKTDITSAFSVMYQGKCKVKDYMSKNVVTCRKSDSIQYALNMINKNGISRLIVTDQFGNPTGLITRNTFLRYANNIKKSSKKALDYWNPTDLDIALPIEKLLDQDVLVLNLEDDLAEAAKLMVKNLVGGIPVINNERKLVGIVTKSDVVRAFSEVESNSQLLEKYKQTH
;
A
#
# COMPACT_ATOMS: atom_id res chain seq x y z
N MET A 1 -18.93 -2.70 19.38
CA MET A 1 -19.75 -3.86 19.04
C MET A 1 -20.71 -3.48 17.92
N SER A 2 -20.54 -4.10 16.76
CA SER A 2 -21.54 -4.47 15.79
C SER A 2 -22.43 -3.40 15.15
N GLU A 3 -21.96 -2.84 14.03
CA GLU A 3 -22.86 -2.33 12.96
C GLU A 3 -22.30 -2.54 11.54
N ASN A 4 -21.42 -3.51 11.33
CA ASN A 4 -20.83 -3.82 10.01
C ASN A 4 -21.22 -5.21 9.47
N GLN A 5 -22.41 -5.72 9.78
CA GLN A 5 -22.87 -7.03 9.31
C GLN A 5 -24.22 -7.00 8.62
N ASN A 6 -24.46 -6.07 7.66
CA ASN A 6 -25.57 -6.25 6.73
C ASN A 6 -25.14 -5.96 5.30
N LEU A 7 -24.34 -6.87 4.72
CA LEU A 7 -24.19 -7.04 3.27
C LEU A 7 -25.43 -7.75 2.76
N ILE A 8 -26.53 -6.99 2.51
CA ILE A 8 -27.69 -7.52 1.77
C ILE A 8 -27.30 -7.51 0.29
N LEU A 9 -26.90 -8.68 -0.19
CA LEU A 9 -26.72 -8.98 -1.60
C LEU A 9 -28.11 -9.05 -2.28
N ASN A 10 -28.51 -8.00 -2.96
CA ASN A 10 -29.71 -8.00 -3.79
C ASN A 10 -29.44 -8.80 -5.07
N ARG A 11 -29.84 -10.08 -5.07
CA ARG A 11 -29.81 -11.00 -6.22
C ARG A 11 -31.02 -10.74 -7.13
N LYS A 12 -31.08 -9.64 -7.85
CA LYS A 12 -31.97 -9.51 -9.04
C LYS A 12 -31.31 -8.52 -9.99
N ASP A 13 -30.97 -9.02 -11.13
CA ASP A 13 -30.47 -8.52 -12.38
C ASP A 13 -28.99 -8.78 -12.64
N THR A 14 -28.79 -9.74 -13.55
CA THR A 14 -27.61 -9.93 -14.40
C THR A 14 -26.26 -9.98 -13.68
N GLY A 15 -26.00 -10.91 -12.78
CA GLY A 15 -24.65 -11.34 -12.37
C GLY A 15 -23.58 -10.27 -12.03
N ARG A 16 -23.88 -9.00 -12.15
CA ARG A 16 -23.05 -7.84 -11.81
C ARG A 16 -23.39 -7.34 -10.42
N TYR A 17 -22.48 -7.56 -9.49
CA TYR A 17 -22.51 -6.83 -8.23
C TYR A 17 -22.13 -5.37 -8.52
N LEU A 18 -23.11 -4.50 -8.73
CA LEU A 18 -22.93 -3.05 -8.71
C LEU A 18 -22.58 -2.64 -7.27
N MET A 19 -21.31 -2.73 -6.92
CA MET A 19 -20.83 -2.23 -5.65
C MET A 19 -20.83 -0.71 -5.68
N LYS A 20 -21.68 -0.10 -4.87
CA LYS A 20 -21.71 1.35 -4.69
C LYS A 20 -20.33 1.82 -4.20
N ILE A 21 -19.84 2.90 -4.78
CA ILE A 21 -18.55 3.56 -4.44
C ILE A 21 -18.33 3.66 -2.93
N LYS A 22 -19.37 3.94 -2.15
CA LYS A 22 -19.33 4.05 -0.69
C LYS A 22 -18.86 2.80 0.07
N LEU A 23 -18.85 1.60 -0.55
CA LEU A 23 -18.41 0.36 0.12
C LEU A 23 -16.90 0.18 0.12
N TYR A 24 -16.18 0.74 -0.86
CA TYR A 24 -14.73 0.57 -1.04
C TYR A 24 -14.00 1.90 -1.26
N SER A 25 -14.53 2.98 -0.71
CA SER A 25 -13.84 4.24 -0.60
C SER A 25 -13.98 4.79 0.82
N ALA A 26 -12.87 5.25 1.39
CA ALA A 26 -12.85 5.93 2.66
C ALA A 26 -13.01 7.45 2.46
N PRO A 27 -13.50 8.19 3.48
CA PRO A 27 -13.41 9.64 3.47
C PRO A 27 -11.95 10.08 3.30
N VAL A 28 -11.71 11.02 2.40
CA VAL A 28 -10.35 11.51 2.17
C VAL A 28 -9.92 12.45 3.31
N ILE A 29 -8.78 12.17 3.89
CA ILE A 29 -8.11 13.08 4.83
C ILE A 29 -7.29 14.07 4.03
N SER A 30 -7.54 15.37 4.22
CA SER A 30 -6.86 16.43 3.49
C SER A 30 -6.29 17.51 4.38
N LEU A 31 -5.32 18.24 3.85
CA LEU A 31 -4.75 19.47 4.36
C LEU A 31 -4.75 20.54 3.25
N LYS A 32 -4.62 21.80 3.63
CA LYS A 32 -4.48 22.90 2.67
C LYS A 32 -3.04 22.97 2.15
N GLU A 33 -2.84 23.62 1.00
CA GLU A 33 -1.52 23.79 0.38
C GLU A 33 -0.50 24.61 1.19
N ASN A 34 -0.94 25.36 2.19
CA ASN A 34 -0.06 26.05 3.14
C ASN A 34 0.35 25.19 4.36
N ALA A 35 0.05 23.90 4.34
CA ALA A 35 0.46 22.98 5.39
C ALA A 35 1.97 22.71 5.34
N ILE A 36 2.50 22.18 6.43
CA ILE A 36 3.89 21.78 6.64
C ILE A 36 4.00 20.26 6.79
N ILE A 37 5.20 19.71 6.61
CA ILE A 37 5.44 18.25 6.69
C ILE A 37 5.02 17.68 8.04
N ASP A 38 5.30 18.35 9.14
CA ASP A 38 4.93 17.90 10.49
C ASP A 38 3.41 17.67 10.60
N SER A 39 2.61 18.57 10.05
CA SER A 39 1.14 18.42 10.01
C SER A 39 0.69 17.21 9.17
N VAL A 40 1.39 16.91 8.09
CA VAL A 40 1.10 15.72 7.25
C VAL A 40 1.40 14.44 8.04
N LEU A 41 2.56 14.35 8.68
CA LEU A 41 2.97 13.19 9.49
C LEU A 41 2.00 12.98 10.66
N LEU A 42 1.61 14.06 11.35
CA LEU A 42 0.62 14.00 12.43
C LEU A 42 -0.73 13.45 11.92
N LYS A 43 -1.22 13.91 10.75
CA LYS A 43 -2.46 13.39 10.16
C LYS A 43 -2.35 11.92 9.78
N MET A 44 -1.21 11.50 9.21
CA MET A 44 -0.96 10.11 8.87
C MET A 44 -0.98 9.22 10.12
N GLN A 45 -0.33 9.66 11.19
CA GLN A 45 -0.26 8.93 12.46
C GLN A 45 -1.62 8.83 13.14
N LEU A 46 -2.32 9.96 13.34
CA LEU A 46 -3.61 9.99 14.03
C LEU A 46 -4.71 9.19 13.34
N ASN A 47 -4.67 9.10 12.01
CA ASN A 47 -5.67 8.39 11.23
C ASN A 47 -5.20 7.03 10.72
N ASN A 48 -3.98 6.60 11.09
CA ASN A 48 -3.36 5.35 10.61
C ASN A 48 -3.41 5.22 9.07
N ILE A 49 -3.10 6.31 8.36
CA ILE A 49 -3.09 6.39 6.89
C ILE A 49 -1.68 6.67 6.36
N ARG A 50 -1.46 6.35 5.09
CA ARG A 50 -0.17 6.56 4.41
C ARG A 50 -0.24 7.58 3.27
N THR A 51 -1.37 8.25 3.13
CA THR A 51 -1.62 9.20 2.05
C THR A 51 -2.49 10.33 2.57
N VAL A 52 -2.08 11.57 2.30
CA VAL A 52 -2.83 12.79 2.61
C VAL A 52 -3.04 13.57 1.31
N LEU A 53 -4.27 14.00 1.07
CA LEU A 53 -4.60 14.87 -0.04
C LEU A 53 -4.30 16.32 0.31
N ILE A 54 -3.68 17.04 -0.59
CA ILE A 54 -3.50 18.50 -0.48
C ILE A 54 -4.56 19.17 -1.35
N THR A 55 -5.30 20.10 -0.75
CA THR A 55 -6.44 20.74 -1.40
C THR A 55 -6.30 22.26 -1.43
N SER A 56 -6.80 22.86 -2.51
CA SER A 56 -7.12 24.28 -2.60
C SER A 56 -8.62 24.38 -2.93
N GLU A 57 -9.39 25.14 -2.13
CA GLU A 57 -10.85 25.28 -2.30
C GLU A 57 -11.61 23.92 -2.37
N LYS A 58 -11.17 22.95 -1.55
CA LYS A 58 -11.68 21.55 -1.51
C LYS A 58 -11.39 20.71 -2.76
N LYS A 59 -10.74 21.28 -3.80
CA LYS A 59 -10.32 20.54 -4.99
C LYS A 59 -8.91 19.95 -4.79
N PRO A 60 -8.61 18.79 -5.36
CA PRO A 60 -7.29 18.19 -5.33
C PRO A 60 -6.24 19.10 -5.93
N ARG A 61 -5.21 19.48 -5.17
CA ARG A 61 -4.06 20.26 -5.61
C ARG A 61 -2.80 19.41 -5.70
N GLY A 62 -2.66 18.49 -4.76
CA GLY A 62 -1.52 17.59 -4.68
C GLY A 62 -1.81 16.41 -3.78
N ILE A 63 -0.92 15.43 -3.78
CA ILE A 63 -0.98 14.25 -2.93
C ILE A 63 0.38 13.99 -2.31
N VAL A 64 0.41 13.64 -1.03
CA VAL A 64 1.63 13.27 -0.31
C VAL A 64 1.46 11.87 0.25
N THR A 65 2.42 11.00 -0.03
CA THR A 65 2.50 9.67 0.57
C THR A 65 3.65 9.57 1.55
N GLU A 66 3.60 8.58 2.45
CA GLU A 66 4.71 8.24 3.35
C GLU A 66 6.04 8.06 2.58
N THR A 67 5.99 7.44 1.39
CA THR A 67 7.17 7.24 0.54
C THR A 67 7.76 8.56 0.00
N ASP A 68 6.91 9.54 -0.29
CA ASP A 68 7.37 10.86 -0.78
C ASP A 68 8.10 11.60 0.32
N ILE A 69 7.58 11.56 1.56
CA ILE A 69 8.24 12.15 2.72
C ILE A 69 9.60 11.48 2.97
N VAL A 70 9.64 10.14 2.98
CA VAL A 70 10.90 9.40 3.19
C VAL A 70 11.95 9.77 2.15
N LYS A 71 11.58 9.77 0.85
CA LYS A 71 12.51 10.16 -0.21
C LYS A 71 13.01 11.59 -0.07
N PHE A 72 12.10 12.51 0.26
CA PHE A 72 12.48 13.90 0.48
C PHE A 72 13.50 14.01 1.63
N LEU A 73 13.25 13.35 2.76
CA LEU A 73 14.16 13.37 3.90
C LEU A 73 15.51 12.68 3.64
N GLU A 74 15.56 11.67 2.76
CA GLU A 74 16.82 11.05 2.30
C GLU A 74 17.66 12.02 1.45
N ASP A 75 17.00 12.86 0.63
CA ASP A 75 17.63 13.76 -0.32
C ASP A 75 17.89 15.16 0.25
N ASP A 76 17.11 15.59 1.26
CA ASP A 76 17.22 16.91 1.88
C ASP A 76 18.46 16.99 2.76
N LYS A 77 19.43 17.74 2.30
CA LYS A 77 20.68 18.05 3.03
C LYS A 77 20.58 19.31 3.88
N THR A 78 19.42 19.96 3.88
CA THR A 78 19.16 21.12 4.72
C THR A 78 18.90 20.67 6.15
N ASN A 79 19.34 21.44 7.12
CA ASN A 79 19.13 21.12 8.53
C ASN A 79 17.82 21.75 9.06
N ARG A 80 16.80 21.87 8.19
CA ARG A 80 15.50 22.44 8.54
C ARG A 80 14.71 21.54 9.47
N ALA A 81 13.91 22.12 10.33
CA ALA A 81 12.93 21.37 11.11
C ALA A 81 11.71 20.99 10.22
N LEU A 82 10.99 19.92 10.58
CA LEU A 82 9.83 19.45 9.79
C LEU A 82 8.69 20.49 9.73
N ASP A 83 8.62 21.36 10.73
CA ASP A 83 7.67 22.46 10.82
C ASP A 83 8.08 23.69 9.98
N GLU A 84 9.30 23.69 9.40
CA GLU A 84 9.78 24.72 8.49
C GLU A 84 9.64 24.31 7.00
N ILE A 85 9.26 23.06 6.72
CA ILE A 85 9.22 22.54 5.35
C ILE A 85 7.77 22.56 4.82
N PRO A 86 7.46 23.40 3.81
CA PRO A 86 6.14 23.44 3.21
C PRO A 86 5.79 22.13 2.48
N VAL A 87 4.55 21.72 2.54
CA VAL A 87 4.07 20.51 1.86
C VAL A 87 4.24 20.59 0.33
N THR A 88 4.24 21.79 -0.21
CA THR A 88 4.43 22.04 -1.65
C THR A 88 5.78 21.61 -2.20
N GLU A 89 6.81 21.46 -1.34
CA GLU A 89 8.12 20.94 -1.75
C GLU A 89 8.12 19.44 -2.00
N ILE A 90 7.16 18.70 -1.41
CA ILE A 90 7.12 17.23 -1.48
C ILE A 90 5.87 16.67 -2.17
N MET A 91 4.79 17.45 -2.24
CA MET A 91 3.56 16.97 -2.86
C MET A 91 3.74 16.69 -4.34
N LYS A 92 3.08 15.65 -4.82
CA LYS A 92 2.91 15.42 -6.26
C LYS A 92 1.68 16.18 -6.74
N GLU A 93 1.85 17.14 -7.61
CA GLU A 93 0.77 17.98 -8.13
C GLU A 93 -0.20 17.22 -9.06
N LYS A 94 0.29 16.19 -9.76
CA LYS A 94 -0.55 15.36 -10.64
C LYS A 94 -1.37 14.36 -9.83
N VAL A 95 -2.56 14.75 -9.41
CA VAL A 95 -3.51 13.88 -8.72
C VAL A 95 -4.33 13.11 -9.74
N ILE A 96 -4.34 11.78 -9.64
CA ILE A 96 -5.19 10.92 -10.47
C ILE A 96 -6.52 10.72 -9.73
N SER A 97 -7.62 11.07 -10.40
CA SER A 97 -8.97 10.95 -9.85
C SER A 97 -9.94 10.29 -10.82
N ILE A 98 -11.08 9.89 -10.29
CA ILE A 98 -12.29 9.48 -11.03
C ILE A 98 -13.51 10.18 -10.42
N THR A 99 -14.59 10.34 -11.19
CA THR A 99 -15.83 10.88 -10.66
C THR A 99 -16.66 9.79 -9.99
N ASP A 100 -17.43 10.14 -8.95
CA ASP A 100 -18.23 9.20 -8.16
C ASP A 100 -19.45 8.63 -8.87
N GLU A 101 -19.83 9.19 -10.03
CA GLU A 101 -20.91 8.69 -10.87
C GLU A 101 -20.53 7.53 -11.78
N GLN A 102 -19.25 7.21 -11.90
CA GLN A 102 -18.78 6.18 -12.82
C GLN A 102 -19.18 4.78 -12.35
N GLN A 103 -19.86 4.05 -13.24
CA GLN A 103 -20.05 2.60 -13.08
C GLN A 103 -18.67 1.91 -13.13
N ASP A 104 -18.51 0.77 -12.43
CA ASP A 104 -17.25 0.01 -12.37
C ASP A 104 -16.06 0.76 -11.77
N HIS A 105 -16.27 1.65 -10.81
CA HIS A 105 -15.19 2.47 -10.26
C HIS A 105 -14.02 1.64 -9.69
N LEU A 106 -14.25 0.45 -9.13
CA LEU A 106 -13.15 -0.41 -8.64
C LEU A 106 -12.25 -0.90 -9.77
N ASN A 107 -12.84 -1.28 -10.90
CA ASN A 107 -12.08 -1.66 -12.09
C ASN A 107 -11.29 -0.46 -12.64
N GLN A 108 -11.91 0.69 -12.75
CA GLN A 108 -11.23 1.91 -13.18
C GLN A 108 -10.12 2.33 -12.23
N CYS A 109 -10.32 2.20 -10.91
CA CYS A 109 -9.27 2.43 -9.92
C CYS A 109 -8.12 1.43 -10.08
N SER A 110 -8.42 0.12 -10.22
CA SER A 110 -7.39 -0.91 -10.35
C SER A 110 -6.55 -0.71 -11.61
N GLN A 111 -7.17 -0.42 -12.75
CA GLN A 111 -6.48 -0.12 -14.01
C GLN A 111 -5.58 1.11 -13.89
N ARG A 112 -6.07 2.22 -13.31
CA ARG A 112 -5.24 3.42 -13.12
C ARG A 112 -4.10 3.19 -12.13
N MET A 113 -4.35 2.46 -11.04
CA MET A 113 -3.28 2.08 -10.09
C MET A 113 -2.19 1.28 -10.77
N GLU A 114 -2.56 0.37 -11.69
CA GLU A 114 -1.61 -0.46 -12.44
C GLU A 114 -0.85 0.34 -13.50
N ILE A 115 -1.53 1.17 -14.29
CA ILE A 115 -0.92 1.98 -15.36
C ILE A 115 0.02 3.04 -14.78
N PHE A 116 -0.43 3.78 -13.77
CA PHE A 116 0.35 4.89 -13.19
C PHE A 116 1.27 4.46 -12.05
N LYS A 117 1.25 3.17 -11.66
CA LYS A 117 2.05 2.59 -10.54
C LYS A 117 1.84 3.34 -9.22
N ILE A 118 0.59 3.73 -8.95
CA ILE A 118 0.19 4.47 -7.74
C ILE A 118 -0.60 3.59 -6.77
N GLY A 119 -0.72 4.04 -5.52
CA GLY A 119 -1.36 3.28 -4.43
C GLY A 119 -2.80 3.69 -4.11
N SER A 120 -3.26 4.82 -4.67
CA SER A 120 -4.57 5.37 -4.36
C SER A 120 -5.12 6.22 -5.50
N ILE A 121 -6.44 6.29 -5.60
CA ILE A 121 -7.19 7.12 -6.56
C ILE A 121 -8.13 8.00 -5.75
N ILE A 122 -8.17 9.29 -6.07
CA ILE A 122 -9.11 10.23 -5.45
C ILE A 122 -10.47 10.13 -6.16
N ILE A 123 -11.54 10.10 -5.37
CA ILE A 123 -12.89 10.15 -5.88
C ILE A 123 -13.38 11.60 -5.77
N THR A 124 -13.85 12.18 -6.87
CA THR A 124 -14.38 13.54 -6.93
C THR A 124 -15.84 13.53 -7.36
N ASP A 125 -16.58 14.56 -7.02
CA ASP A 125 -17.85 14.84 -7.65
C ASP A 125 -17.68 15.53 -9.02
N GLU A 126 -18.78 15.91 -9.66
CA GLU A 126 -18.79 16.61 -10.96
C GLU A 126 -18.11 17.99 -10.91
N ASP A 127 -18.16 18.68 -9.77
CA ASP A 127 -17.50 19.96 -9.53
C ASP A 127 -15.99 19.81 -9.27
N GLY A 128 -15.48 18.57 -9.23
CA GLY A 128 -14.08 18.25 -8.96
C GLY A 128 -13.72 18.34 -7.47
N VAL A 129 -14.71 18.40 -6.56
CA VAL A 129 -14.49 18.39 -5.11
C VAL A 129 -14.17 16.97 -4.66
N ALA A 130 -13.13 16.79 -3.87
CA ALA A 130 -12.74 15.48 -3.33
C ALA A 130 -13.81 14.94 -2.35
N ARG A 131 -14.32 13.75 -2.62
CA ARG A 131 -15.36 13.05 -1.84
C ARG A 131 -14.83 11.81 -1.13
N GLY A 132 -13.81 11.16 -1.68
CA GLY A 132 -13.26 9.93 -1.12
C GLY A 132 -11.91 9.55 -1.72
N ILE A 133 -11.40 8.44 -1.22
CA ILE A 133 -10.17 7.83 -1.69
C ILE A 133 -10.35 6.30 -1.76
N THR A 134 -9.95 5.70 -2.87
CA THR A 134 -9.83 4.25 -3.02
C THR A 134 -8.37 3.88 -3.06
N THR A 135 -7.96 2.92 -2.24
CA THR A 135 -6.57 2.47 -2.10
C THR A 135 -6.39 1.03 -2.57
N LYS A 136 -5.14 0.57 -2.72
CA LYS A 136 -4.84 -0.85 -2.95
C LYS A 136 -5.44 -1.77 -1.89
N THR A 137 -5.62 -1.28 -0.65
CA THR A 137 -6.24 -2.06 0.43
C THR A 137 -7.72 -2.30 0.14
N ASP A 138 -8.42 -1.31 -0.40
CA ASP A 138 -9.84 -1.43 -0.74
C ASP A 138 -10.06 -2.40 -1.90
N ILE A 139 -9.22 -2.30 -2.95
CA ILE A 139 -9.22 -3.28 -4.05
C ILE A 139 -8.89 -4.69 -3.56
N THR A 140 -7.89 -4.82 -2.66
CA THR A 140 -7.51 -6.12 -2.07
C THR A 140 -8.67 -6.71 -1.26
N SER A 141 -9.37 -5.88 -0.50
CA SER A 141 -10.56 -6.29 0.26
C SER A 141 -11.68 -6.77 -0.66
N ALA A 142 -11.98 -6.01 -1.73
CA ALA A 142 -12.97 -6.40 -2.73
C ALA A 142 -12.60 -7.73 -3.39
N PHE A 143 -11.33 -7.88 -3.82
CA PHE A 143 -10.84 -9.11 -4.44
C PHE A 143 -11.03 -10.34 -3.55
N SER A 144 -10.74 -10.21 -2.26
CA SER A 144 -10.85 -11.30 -1.29
C SER A 144 -12.27 -11.88 -1.16
N VAL A 145 -13.29 -11.10 -1.51
CA VAL A 145 -14.70 -11.50 -1.45
C VAL A 145 -15.22 -11.95 -2.81
N MET A 146 -14.84 -11.22 -3.88
CA MET A 146 -15.44 -11.38 -5.21
C MET A 146 -14.84 -12.53 -6.03
N TYR A 147 -13.57 -12.88 -5.80
CA TYR A 147 -12.80 -13.74 -6.71
C TYR A 147 -12.23 -15.00 -6.07
N GLN A 148 -12.92 -15.54 -5.05
CA GLN A 148 -12.54 -16.82 -4.43
C GLN A 148 -12.47 -17.95 -5.46
N GLY A 149 -11.36 -18.70 -5.45
CA GLY A 149 -11.12 -19.82 -6.34
C GLY A 149 -10.79 -19.45 -7.81
N LYS A 150 -10.62 -18.17 -8.12
CA LYS A 150 -10.39 -17.73 -9.51
C LYS A 150 -8.93 -17.64 -9.91
N CYS A 151 -8.05 -17.29 -8.97
CA CYS A 151 -6.64 -17.04 -9.24
C CYS A 151 -5.77 -17.72 -8.20
N LYS A 152 -4.60 -18.20 -8.61
CA LYS A 152 -3.63 -18.79 -7.70
C LYS A 152 -2.46 -17.85 -7.42
N VAL A 153 -1.86 -17.97 -6.24
CA VAL A 153 -0.70 -17.20 -5.81
C VAL A 153 0.44 -17.28 -6.81
N LYS A 154 0.76 -18.49 -7.31
CA LYS A 154 1.86 -18.72 -8.27
C LYS A 154 1.74 -17.95 -9.58
N ASP A 155 0.51 -17.61 -10.00
CA ASP A 155 0.25 -16.95 -11.28
C ASP A 155 0.51 -15.44 -11.20
N TYR A 156 0.49 -14.86 -9.98
CA TYR A 156 0.60 -13.43 -9.75
C TYR A 156 1.82 -13.02 -8.92
N MET A 157 2.47 -13.94 -8.21
CA MET A 157 3.62 -13.62 -7.37
C MET A 157 4.81 -13.11 -8.17
N SER A 158 5.62 -12.26 -7.54
CA SER A 158 6.96 -11.91 -8.03
C SER A 158 7.96 -12.99 -7.61
N LYS A 159 8.71 -13.56 -8.57
CA LYS A 159 9.69 -14.62 -8.32
C LYS A 159 11.06 -14.08 -7.92
N ASN A 160 11.43 -12.90 -8.45
CA ASN A 160 12.70 -12.25 -8.11
C ASN A 160 12.57 -11.50 -6.79
N VAL A 161 13.00 -12.13 -5.70
CA VAL A 161 12.87 -11.59 -4.34
C VAL A 161 14.23 -11.20 -3.81
N VAL A 162 14.33 -9.99 -3.30
CA VAL A 162 15.52 -9.52 -2.59
C VAL A 162 15.40 -9.93 -1.14
N THR A 163 16.45 -10.53 -0.59
CA THR A 163 16.48 -11.05 0.78
C THR A 163 17.67 -10.52 1.56
N CYS A 164 17.60 -10.63 2.88
CA CYS A 164 18.69 -10.43 3.82
C CYS A 164 18.59 -11.48 4.94
N ARG A 165 19.62 -11.55 5.79
CA ARG A 165 19.67 -12.46 6.94
C ARG A 165 19.33 -11.71 8.23
N LYS A 166 18.88 -12.42 9.26
CA LYS A 166 18.64 -11.86 10.60
C LYS A 166 19.88 -11.17 11.18
N SER A 167 21.06 -11.71 10.87
CA SER A 167 22.36 -11.20 11.34
C SER A 167 22.86 -9.98 10.58
N ASP A 168 22.29 -9.66 9.41
CA ASP A 168 22.69 -8.48 8.64
C ASP A 168 22.32 -7.20 9.40
N SER A 169 23.09 -6.14 9.18
CA SER A 169 22.86 -4.87 9.86
C SER A 169 21.65 -4.13 9.29
N ILE A 170 21.07 -3.27 10.11
CA ILE A 170 20.00 -2.34 9.70
C ILE A 170 20.44 -1.52 8.48
N GLN A 171 21.71 -1.03 8.49
CA GLN A 171 22.30 -0.28 7.37
C GLN A 171 22.29 -1.09 6.07
N TYR A 172 22.68 -2.37 6.14
CA TYR A 172 22.66 -3.25 4.97
C TYR A 172 21.25 -3.38 4.40
N ALA A 173 20.25 -3.62 5.25
CA ALA A 173 18.86 -3.77 4.83
C ALA A 173 18.30 -2.49 4.20
N LEU A 174 18.59 -1.32 4.75
CA LEU A 174 18.23 -0.02 4.17
C LEU A 174 18.84 0.16 2.78
N ASN A 175 20.14 -0.13 2.65
CA ASN A 175 20.85 -0.05 1.37
C ASN A 175 20.24 -1.01 0.33
N MET A 176 19.84 -2.22 0.73
CA MET A 176 19.20 -3.19 -0.17
C MET A 176 17.83 -2.71 -0.64
N ILE A 177 17.01 -2.13 0.23
CA ILE A 177 15.71 -1.55 -0.12
C ILE A 177 15.90 -0.40 -1.12
N ASN A 178 16.85 0.50 -0.86
CA ASN A 178 17.09 1.68 -1.69
C ASN A 178 17.69 1.30 -3.05
N LYS A 179 18.75 0.50 -3.07
CA LYS A 179 19.44 0.04 -4.28
C LYS A 179 18.50 -0.69 -5.25
N ASN A 180 17.60 -1.50 -4.73
CA ASN A 180 16.68 -2.31 -5.55
C ASN A 180 15.33 -1.61 -5.79
N GLY A 181 15.10 -0.40 -5.25
CA GLY A 181 13.84 0.34 -5.39
C GLY A 181 12.62 -0.41 -4.86
N ILE A 182 12.80 -1.31 -3.89
CA ILE A 182 11.74 -2.16 -3.34
C ILE A 182 11.12 -1.54 -2.10
N SER A 183 9.88 -1.92 -1.80
CA SER A 183 9.17 -1.48 -0.59
C SER A 183 9.28 -2.49 0.56
N ARG A 184 9.74 -3.71 0.27
CA ARG A 184 9.77 -4.83 1.21
C ARG A 184 11.02 -5.67 0.98
N LEU A 185 11.65 -6.07 2.08
CA LEU A 185 12.80 -6.96 2.11
C LEU A 185 12.43 -8.18 2.95
N ILE A 186 12.60 -9.38 2.40
CA ILE A 186 12.32 -10.61 3.14
C ILE A 186 13.57 -11.01 3.91
N VAL A 187 13.39 -11.29 5.19
CA VAL A 187 14.45 -11.82 6.05
C VAL A 187 14.40 -13.34 6.03
N THR A 188 15.53 -13.98 5.78
CA THR A 188 15.65 -15.44 5.72
C THR A 188 16.59 -15.97 6.80
N ASP A 189 16.41 -17.24 7.16
CA ASP A 189 17.38 -18.00 7.93
C ASP A 189 18.57 -18.47 7.05
N GLN A 190 19.51 -19.20 7.65
CA GLN A 190 20.65 -19.77 6.95
C GLN A 190 20.28 -20.83 5.91
N PHE A 191 19.07 -21.37 5.99
CA PHE A 191 18.57 -22.38 5.06
C PHE A 191 17.72 -21.77 3.93
N GLY A 192 17.50 -20.43 3.93
CA GLY A 192 16.67 -19.72 2.94
C GLY A 192 15.18 -19.76 3.23
N ASN A 193 14.75 -20.14 4.43
CA ASN A 193 13.35 -20.07 4.82
C ASN A 193 13.02 -18.64 5.26
N PRO A 194 11.85 -18.07 4.88
CA PRO A 194 11.45 -16.75 5.33
C PRO A 194 11.16 -16.74 6.83
N THR A 195 11.76 -15.79 7.55
CA THR A 195 11.63 -15.62 9.00
C THR A 195 11.16 -14.23 9.42
N GLY A 196 11.01 -13.32 8.46
CA GLY A 196 10.55 -11.96 8.72
C GLY A 196 10.34 -11.17 7.43
N LEU A 197 9.71 -10.02 7.58
CA LEU A 197 9.53 -9.07 6.50
C LEU A 197 9.76 -7.66 7.03
N ILE A 198 10.65 -6.92 6.38
CA ILE A 198 10.99 -5.55 6.72
C ILE A 198 10.48 -4.60 5.63
N THR A 199 9.96 -3.47 6.06
CA THR A 199 9.52 -2.39 5.18
C THR A 199 10.19 -1.09 5.61
N ARG A 200 10.14 -0.04 4.78
CA ARG A 200 10.61 1.30 5.20
C ARG A 200 9.93 1.77 6.49
N ASN A 201 8.65 1.45 6.66
CA ASN A 201 7.90 1.79 7.88
C ASN A 201 8.43 1.07 9.12
N THR A 202 8.99 -0.12 8.99
CA THR A 202 9.64 -0.83 10.12
C THR A 202 10.76 0.00 10.70
N PHE A 203 11.60 0.61 9.84
CA PHE A 203 12.68 1.49 10.27
C PHE A 203 12.18 2.79 10.90
N LEU A 204 11.16 3.42 10.29
CA LEU A 204 10.56 4.64 10.84
C LEU A 204 9.99 4.42 12.23
N ARG A 205 9.25 3.32 12.45
CA ARG A 205 8.72 2.98 13.78
C ARG A 205 9.81 2.72 14.79
N TYR A 206 10.89 2.06 14.40
CA TYR A 206 12.04 1.82 15.26
C TYR A 206 12.72 3.12 15.64
N ALA A 207 12.97 4.01 14.68
CA ALA A 207 13.55 5.34 14.93
C ALA A 207 12.68 6.17 15.89
N ASN A 208 11.36 6.19 15.69
CA ASN A 208 10.41 6.92 16.53
C ASN A 208 10.36 6.39 17.97
N ASN A 209 10.53 5.08 18.18
CA ASN A 209 10.57 4.50 19.53
C ASN A 209 11.82 4.89 20.32
N ILE A 210 12.93 5.16 19.63
CA ILE A 210 14.18 5.59 20.26
C ILE A 210 14.20 7.10 20.53
N LYS A 211 13.56 7.90 19.66
CA LYS A 211 13.61 9.37 19.72
C LYS A 211 12.27 9.98 20.14
N LYS A 212 12.05 10.10 21.43
CA LYS A 212 10.90 10.88 21.98
C LYS A 212 11.12 12.41 21.99
N SER A 213 12.27 12.96 21.57
CA SER A 213 12.65 14.32 21.92
C SER A 213 13.20 15.23 20.81
N SER A 214 13.32 14.81 19.55
CA SER A 214 13.91 15.65 18.50
C SER A 214 12.94 15.90 17.34
N LYS A 215 12.77 17.16 16.95
CA LYS A 215 11.84 17.64 15.90
C LYS A 215 12.52 17.96 14.56
N LYS A 216 13.79 17.64 14.37
CA LYS A 216 14.52 17.98 13.14
C LYS A 216 14.34 16.89 12.07
N ALA A 217 14.19 17.30 10.82
CA ALA A 217 14.05 16.38 9.67
C ALA A 217 15.22 15.39 9.59
N LEU A 218 16.46 15.88 9.79
CA LEU A 218 17.67 15.07 9.80
C LEU A 218 17.67 14.02 10.92
N ASP A 219 17.04 14.32 12.05
CA ASP A 219 16.96 13.44 13.20
C ASP A 219 15.96 12.29 12.99
N TYR A 220 14.96 12.48 12.12
CA TYR A 220 14.03 11.40 11.72
C TYR A 220 14.69 10.35 10.83
N TRP A 221 15.73 10.75 10.09
CA TRP A 221 16.38 9.88 9.12
C TRP A 221 17.89 9.71 9.32
N ASN A 222 18.50 10.48 10.24
CA ASN A 222 19.94 10.37 10.45
C ASN A 222 20.25 9.12 11.28
N PRO A 223 20.94 8.13 10.69
CA PRO A 223 21.26 6.87 11.35
C PRO A 223 22.21 7.01 12.56
N THR A 224 22.71 8.21 12.86
CA THR A 224 23.68 8.41 13.96
C THR A 224 23.14 8.07 15.34
N ASP A 225 21.82 8.06 15.54
CA ASP A 225 21.20 7.63 16.79
C ASP A 225 20.47 6.28 16.69
N LEU A 226 20.25 5.77 15.48
CA LEU A 226 19.98 4.37 15.25
C LEU A 226 21.33 3.68 15.31
N ASP A 227 21.48 2.70 16.17
CA ASP A 227 22.62 1.80 16.05
C ASP A 227 22.40 0.94 14.78
N ILE A 228 22.72 1.57 13.63
CA ILE A 228 22.56 0.96 12.29
C ILE A 228 23.45 -0.27 12.09
N ALA A 229 24.40 -0.48 13.00
CA ALA A 229 25.21 -1.68 13.09
C ALA A 229 24.44 -2.84 13.75
N LEU A 230 23.33 -2.56 14.47
CA LEU A 230 22.51 -3.60 15.07
C LEU A 230 21.96 -4.58 14.02
N PRO A 231 21.84 -5.86 14.38
CA PRO A 231 21.28 -6.87 13.51
C PRO A 231 19.76 -6.64 13.32
N ILE A 232 19.28 -6.96 12.11
CA ILE A 232 17.87 -6.87 11.70
C ILE A 232 16.94 -7.61 12.65
N GLU A 233 17.42 -8.66 13.29
CA GLU A 233 16.64 -9.44 14.25
C GLU A 233 15.95 -8.57 15.32
N LYS A 234 16.57 -7.45 15.70
CA LYS A 234 16.00 -6.49 16.66
C LYS A 234 14.77 -5.74 16.14
N LEU A 235 14.53 -5.75 14.83
CA LEU A 235 13.38 -5.12 14.17
C LEU A 235 12.22 -6.07 13.90
N LEU A 236 12.41 -7.38 14.08
CA LEU A 236 11.40 -8.40 13.78
C LEU A 236 10.48 -8.61 14.98
N ASP A 237 9.20 -8.30 14.80
CA ASP A 237 8.22 -8.34 15.89
C ASP A 237 7.52 -9.71 16.04
N GLN A 238 7.40 -10.52 14.96
CA GLN A 238 6.58 -11.76 14.96
C GLN A 238 7.02 -12.74 13.87
N ASP A 239 6.48 -13.97 13.96
CA ASP A 239 6.56 -14.96 12.89
C ASP A 239 5.96 -14.44 11.60
N VAL A 240 6.65 -14.64 10.49
CA VAL A 240 6.19 -14.19 9.19
C VAL A 240 5.09 -15.12 8.68
N LEU A 241 3.99 -14.51 8.19
CA LEU A 241 3.00 -15.23 7.41
C LEU A 241 3.63 -15.72 6.10
N VAL A 242 3.31 -16.93 5.69
CA VAL A 242 3.75 -17.49 4.39
C VAL A 242 2.57 -18.08 3.64
N LEU A 243 2.70 -18.16 2.33
CA LEU A 243 1.75 -18.77 1.41
C LEU A 243 2.43 -19.88 0.61
N ASN A 244 1.65 -20.84 0.14
CA ASN A 244 2.10 -21.86 -0.81
C ASN A 244 1.77 -21.42 -2.24
N LEU A 245 2.44 -22.01 -3.22
CA LEU A 245 2.26 -21.74 -4.64
C LEU A 245 0.81 -21.92 -5.11
N GLU A 246 0.15 -22.96 -4.62
CA GLU A 246 -1.21 -23.35 -5.04
C GLU A 246 -2.33 -22.67 -4.22
N ASP A 247 -1.98 -21.84 -3.24
CA ASP A 247 -2.97 -21.13 -2.43
C ASP A 247 -3.81 -20.18 -3.31
N ASP A 248 -5.05 -19.96 -2.89
CA ASP A 248 -5.96 -19.02 -3.55
C ASP A 248 -5.52 -17.57 -3.30
N LEU A 249 -5.41 -16.79 -4.36
CA LEU A 249 -5.03 -15.38 -4.28
C LEU A 249 -6.06 -14.55 -3.48
N ALA A 250 -7.34 -14.93 -3.49
CA ALA A 250 -8.37 -14.26 -2.69
C ALA A 250 -8.18 -14.52 -1.18
N GLU A 251 -7.76 -15.73 -0.79
CA GLU A 251 -7.40 -16.00 0.61
C GLU A 251 -6.11 -15.26 1.00
N ALA A 252 -5.12 -15.17 0.11
CA ALA A 252 -3.94 -14.34 0.32
C ALA A 252 -4.32 -12.86 0.53
N ALA A 253 -5.24 -12.34 -0.30
CA ALA A 253 -5.77 -10.97 -0.16
C ALA A 253 -6.46 -10.76 1.19
N LYS A 254 -7.28 -11.72 1.63
CA LYS A 254 -7.95 -11.72 2.93
C LYS A 254 -6.95 -11.70 4.10
N LEU A 255 -5.90 -12.51 4.03
CA LEU A 255 -4.81 -12.51 5.01
C LEU A 255 -4.08 -11.17 5.05
N MET A 256 -3.80 -10.54 3.91
CA MET A 256 -3.16 -9.23 3.85
C MET A 256 -4.01 -8.14 4.52
N VAL A 257 -5.33 -8.15 4.31
CA VAL A 257 -6.25 -7.19 4.92
C VAL A 257 -6.37 -7.43 6.41
N LYS A 258 -6.61 -8.68 6.82
CA LYS A 258 -6.80 -9.06 8.24
C LYS A 258 -5.58 -8.72 9.09
N ASN A 259 -4.37 -8.99 8.58
CA ASN A 259 -3.13 -8.80 9.34
C ASN A 259 -2.45 -7.46 9.05
N LEU A 260 -3.10 -6.55 8.31
CA LEU A 260 -2.60 -5.21 7.96
C LEU A 260 -1.21 -5.23 7.27
N VAL A 261 -0.89 -6.33 6.56
CA VAL A 261 0.36 -6.47 5.82
C VAL A 261 0.17 -6.14 4.34
N GLY A 262 1.22 -5.66 3.70
CA GLY A 262 1.17 -5.27 2.29
C GLY A 262 1.71 -6.34 1.33
N GLY A 263 2.18 -7.48 1.84
CA GLY A 263 2.67 -8.61 1.05
C GLY A 263 3.06 -9.77 1.95
N ILE A 264 3.07 -10.97 1.37
CA ILE A 264 3.32 -12.22 2.07
C ILE A 264 4.32 -13.06 1.23
N PRO A 265 5.42 -13.56 1.82
CA PRO A 265 6.35 -14.48 1.18
C PRO A 265 5.66 -15.76 0.74
N VAL A 266 6.10 -16.30 -0.40
CA VAL A 266 5.60 -17.55 -0.97
C VAL A 266 6.69 -18.61 -0.87
N ILE A 267 6.34 -19.78 -0.37
CA ILE A 267 7.24 -20.93 -0.19
C ILE A 267 6.83 -22.11 -1.07
N ASN A 268 7.79 -22.99 -1.33
CA ASN A 268 7.53 -24.29 -1.93
C ASN A 268 7.30 -25.37 -0.85
N ASN A 269 7.08 -26.62 -1.28
CA ASN A 269 6.86 -27.77 -0.40
C ASN A 269 8.03 -28.06 0.57
N GLU A 270 9.25 -27.59 0.23
CA GLU A 270 10.45 -27.70 1.06
C GLU A 270 10.61 -26.51 2.03
N ARG A 271 9.58 -25.65 2.16
CA ARG A 271 9.58 -24.40 2.92
C ARG A 271 10.57 -23.34 2.43
N LYS A 272 11.15 -23.50 1.25
CA LYS A 272 12.07 -22.52 0.64
C LYS A 272 11.30 -21.35 0.05
N LEU A 273 11.83 -20.15 0.23
CA LEU A 273 11.30 -18.95 -0.38
C LEU A 273 11.40 -19.04 -1.91
N VAL A 274 10.28 -18.86 -2.60
CA VAL A 274 10.18 -18.90 -4.07
C VAL A 274 9.56 -17.64 -4.67
N GLY A 275 9.03 -16.74 -3.84
CA GLY A 275 8.42 -15.52 -4.32
C GLY A 275 7.83 -14.66 -3.20
N ILE A 276 7.17 -13.59 -3.63
CA ILE A 276 6.34 -12.74 -2.77
C ILE A 276 5.08 -12.35 -3.54
N VAL A 277 3.94 -12.37 -2.86
CA VAL A 277 2.71 -11.77 -3.37
C VAL A 277 2.36 -10.53 -2.55
N THR A 278 1.94 -9.47 -3.23
CA THR A 278 1.67 -8.16 -2.63
C THR A 278 0.29 -7.63 -3.00
N LYS A 279 -0.19 -6.57 -2.33
CA LYS A 279 -1.41 -5.86 -2.73
C LYS A 279 -1.35 -5.34 -4.18
N SER A 280 -0.16 -5.06 -4.71
CA SER A 280 -0.01 -4.65 -6.12
C SER A 280 -0.33 -5.80 -7.08
N ASP A 281 0.05 -7.02 -6.73
CA ASP A 281 -0.25 -8.22 -7.54
C ASP A 281 -1.75 -8.53 -7.50
N VAL A 282 -2.39 -8.33 -6.34
CA VAL A 282 -3.85 -8.46 -6.21
C VAL A 282 -4.59 -7.41 -7.04
N VAL A 283 -4.11 -6.14 -7.05
CA VAL A 283 -4.69 -5.08 -7.90
C VAL A 283 -4.57 -5.43 -9.38
N ARG A 284 -3.43 -5.96 -9.81
CA ARG A 284 -3.22 -6.45 -11.17
C ARG A 284 -4.19 -7.58 -11.51
N ALA A 285 -4.32 -8.58 -10.63
CA ALA A 285 -5.27 -9.68 -10.80
C ALA A 285 -6.72 -9.17 -10.92
N PHE A 286 -7.12 -8.21 -10.08
CA PHE A 286 -8.44 -7.58 -10.14
C PHE A 286 -8.69 -6.96 -11.52
N SER A 287 -7.77 -6.13 -12.00
CA SER A 287 -7.86 -5.46 -13.29
C SER A 287 -7.96 -6.44 -14.47
N GLU A 288 -7.18 -7.52 -14.44
CA GLU A 288 -7.16 -8.54 -15.50
C GLU A 288 -8.45 -9.36 -15.53
N VAL A 289 -8.96 -9.81 -14.38
CA VAL A 289 -10.19 -10.60 -14.30
C VAL A 289 -11.40 -9.77 -14.75
N GLU A 290 -11.49 -8.49 -14.33
CA GLU A 290 -12.57 -7.60 -14.74
C GLU A 290 -12.52 -7.29 -16.24
N SER A 291 -11.35 -7.01 -16.80
CA SER A 291 -11.19 -6.76 -18.24
C SER A 291 -11.59 -7.96 -19.09
N ASN A 292 -11.20 -9.16 -18.68
CA ASN A 292 -11.58 -10.40 -19.37
C ASN A 292 -13.09 -10.65 -19.28
N SER A 293 -13.71 -10.39 -18.14
CA SER A 293 -15.15 -10.52 -17.94
C SER A 293 -15.93 -9.58 -18.85
N GLN A 294 -15.51 -8.33 -18.98
CA GLN A 294 -16.15 -7.34 -19.86
C GLN A 294 -16.00 -7.70 -21.34
N LEU A 295 -14.87 -8.24 -21.78
CA LEU A 295 -14.67 -8.73 -23.15
C LEU A 295 -15.59 -9.90 -23.46
N LEU A 296 -15.71 -10.87 -22.54
CA LEU A 296 -16.61 -12.03 -22.71
C LEU A 296 -18.09 -11.60 -22.77
N GLU A 297 -18.52 -10.63 -21.97
CA GLU A 297 -19.89 -10.12 -22.04
C GLU A 297 -20.18 -9.40 -23.35
N LYS A 298 -19.25 -8.54 -23.83
CA LYS A 298 -19.38 -7.89 -25.14
C LYS A 298 -19.51 -8.92 -26.27
N TYR A 299 -18.70 -9.98 -26.24
CA TYR A 299 -18.76 -11.05 -27.23
C TYR A 299 -20.14 -11.76 -27.23
N LYS A 300 -20.69 -12.05 -26.05
CA LYS A 300 -22.01 -12.68 -25.91
C LYS A 300 -23.19 -11.79 -26.35
N GLN A 301 -23.03 -10.46 -26.32
CA GLN A 301 -24.04 -9.50 -26.77
C GLN A 301 -24.03 -9.28 -28.29
N THR A 302 -22.92 -9.62 -28.95
CA THR A 302 -22.71 -9.44 -30.37
C THR A 302 -22.95 -10.72 -31.20
N HIS A 303 -23.15 -11.86 -30.55
CA HIS A 303 -23.43 -13.18 -31.14
C HIS A 303 -24.59 -13.85 -30.42
#